data_9459c957c811415dfefec86d9c29da6e
#
_entry.id   9459c957c811415dfefec86d9c29da6e
#
_cell.length_a   1.000
_cell.length_b   1.000
_cell.length_c   1.000
_cell.angle_alpha   90.00
_cell.angle_beta   90.00
_cell.angle_gamma   90.00
#
_symmetry.space_group_name_H-M   'P 1'
#
loop_
_entity.id
_entity.type
_entity.pdbx_description
1 polymer ?
#
loop_
_entity_poly.entity_id
_entity_poly.type
_entity_poly.pdbx_seq_one_letter_code
_entity_poly.pdbx_strand_id
1 'polypeptide(L)'
;PLHVPPGHPAFRRVAAGAHADMITLEPNRGDRGRKELLRVEDAREANRFLAHTAAEGGWRVVLIDEADRADSAAFQNILLKTLEEPPPRTVLLLVTAQPDRLLPTIRSRCRRLDLFPLEAAGMQALLAGALPDMPAAERAALAGIAEGSPGQALALAEGEGLAMQAEVDRALAVLP
;
A
#
# COMPACT_ATOMS: atom_id res chain seq x y z
N PRO A 1 -12.41 -15.08 9.26
CA PRO A 1 -12.16 -13.91 8.41
C PRO A 1 -11.38 -12.87 9.22
N LEU A 2 -10.34 -12.32 8.59
CA LEU A 2 -9.56 -11.23 9.17
C LEU A 2 -10.33 -9.91 8.96
N HIS A 3 -11.31 -9.66 9.81
CA HIS A 3 -12.10 -8.42 9.75
C HIS A 3 -12.03 -7.71 11.09
N VAL A 4 -11.55 -6.48 11.07
CA VAL A 4 -11.57 -5.58 12.22
C VAL A 4 -12.59 -4.48 11.94
N PRO A 5 -13.65 -4.35 12.74
CA PRO A 5 -14.66 -3.31 12.51
C PRO A 5 -14.06 -1.90 12.55
N PRO A 6 -14.54 -0.95 11.74
CA PRO A 6 -14.04 0.44 11.73
C PRO A 6 -14.12 1.14 13.09
N GLY A 7 -15.07 0.72 13.95
CA GLY A 7 -15.22 1.23 15.32
C GLY A 7 -14.15 0.73 16.30
N HIS A 8 -13.38 -0.30 15.94
CA HIS A 8 -12.36 -0.85 16.83
C HIS A 8 -11.20 0.13 17.04
N PRO A 9 -10.70 0.34 18.27
CA PRO A 9 -9.63 1.29 18.52
C PRO A 9 -8.36 1.03 17.71
N ALA A 10 -7.96 -0.22 17.54
CA ALA A 10 -6.79 -0.57 16.72
C ALA A 10 -6.99 -0.18 15.25
N PHE A 11 -8.20 -0.38 14.68
CA PHE A 11 -8.50 0.04 13.32
C PHE A 11 -8.26 1.55 13.13
N ARG A 12 -8.81 2.36 14.06
CA ARG A 12 -8.66 3.82 13.99
C ARG A 12 -7.21 4.26 14.09
N ARG A 13 -6.40 3.64 14.96
CA ARG A 13 -4.98 3.97 15.11
C ARG A 13 -4.17 3.57 13.87
N VAL A 14 -4.43 2.39 13.31
CA VAL A 14 -3.77 1.96 12.07
C VAL A 14 -4.15 2.87 10.90
N ALA A 15 -5.43 3.19 10.74
CA ALA A 15 -5.90 4.09 9.68
C ALA A 15 -5.34 5.52 9.81
N ALA A 16 -5.06 5.95 11.04
CA ALA A 16 -4.43 7.24 11.31
C ALA A 16 -2.87 7.20 11.27
N GLY A 17 -2.25 6.05 10.97
CA GLY A 17 -0.79 5.88 11.03
C GLY A 17 -0.19 6.03 12.45
N ALA A 18 -1.01 5.87 13.50
CA ALA A 18 -0.64 6.17 14.88
C ALA A 18 -0.66 4.94 15.81
N HIS A 19 -0.55 3.73 15.26
CA HIS A 19 -0.49 2.52 16.08
C HIS A 19 0.93 2.29 16.60
N ALA A 20 1.11 2.23 17.92
CA ALA A 20 2.42 2.15 18.55
C ALA A 20 3.26 0.93 18.13
N ASP A 21 2.59 -0.19 17.82
CA ASP A 21 3.23 -1.43 17.43
C ASP A 21 3.22 -1.67 15.90
N MET A 22 3.02 -0.60 15.11
CA MET A 22 3.09 -0.65 13.65
C MET A 22 3.86 0.55 13.11
N ILE A 23 4.77 0.28 12.18
CA ILE A 23 5.46 1.31 11.40
C ILE A 23 5.25 1.03 9.90
N THR A 24 5.00 2.09 9.14
CA THR A 24 4.95 2.05 7.69
C THR A 24 6.11 2.84 7.13
N LEU A 25 6.91 2.19 6.30
CA LEU A 25 7.99 2.80 5.53
C LEU A 25 7.53 2.90 4.08
N GLU A 26 7.52 4.09 3.55
CA GLU A 26 7.14 4.37 2.16
C GLU A 26 8.08 5.42 1.56
N PRO A 27 8.31 5.40 0.24
CA PRO A 27 9.09 6.43 -0.41
C PRO A 27 8.46 7.80 -0.21
N ASN A 28 9.18 8.72 0.40
CA ASN A 28 8.72 10.09 0.61
C ASN A 28 8.36 10.78 -0.72
N ARG A 29 7.41 11.70 -0.68
CA ARG A 29 7.17 12.64 -1.79
C ARG A 29 8.13 13.81 -1.62
N GLY A 30 9.14 13.90 -2.49
CA GLY A 30 10.05 15.03 -2.53
C GLY A 30 9.36 16.33 -2.97
N ASP A 31 10.06 17.45 -2.86
CA ASP A 31 9.58 18.84 -3.10
C ASP A 31 8.86 19.09 -4.44
N ARG A 32 8.98 18.20 -5.41
CA ARG A 32 8.35 18.32 -6.74
C ARG A 32 7.31 17.23 -6.99
N GLY A 33 6.77 16.61 -5.93
CA GLY A 33 5.80 15.51 -6.04
C GLY A 33 6.41 14.19 -6.57
N ARG A 34 7.74 14.14 -6.76
CA ARG A 34 8.45 12.94 -7.21
C ARG A 34 8.68 12.05 -6.00
N LYS A 35 8.21 10.80 -6.06
CA LYS A 35 8.49 9.83 -5.01
C LYS A 35 10.00 9.59 -4.90
N GLU A 36 10.55 9.77 -3.72
CA GLU A 36 11.93 9.41 -3.39
C GLU A 36 12.06 7.89 -3.29
N LEU A 37 13.29 7.42 -3.16
CA LEU A 37 13.57 6.00 -2.95
C LEU A 37 13.60 5.68 -1.46
N LEU A 38 13.31 4.44 -1.09
CA LEU A 38 13.58 3.91 0.25
C LEU A 38 15.08 3.86 0.48
N ARG A 39 15.53 4.44 1.58
CA ARG A 39 16.95 4.60 1.92
C ARG A 39 17.38 3.60 2.98
N VAL A 40 18.68 3.42 3.11
CA VAL A 40 19.31 2.60 4.15
C VAL A 40 18.82 2.98 5.55
N GLU A 41 18.57 4.26 5.80
CA GLU A 41 18.07 4.78 7.08
C GLU A 41 16.69 4.23 7.42
N ASP A 42 15.81 4.05 6.43
CA ASP A 42 14.47 3.50 6.62
C ASP A 42 14.56 2.02 7.07
N ALA A 43 15.46 1.22 6.46
CA ALA A 43 15.71 -0.15 6.90
C ALA A 43 16.28 -0.23 8.33
N ARG A 44 17.14 0.73 8.68
CA ARG A 44 17.66 0.84 10.06
C ARG A 44 16.58 1.23 11.05
N GLU A 45 15.64 2.08 10.65
CA GLU A 45 14.49 2.45 11.45
C GLU A 45 13.58 1.25 11.72
N ALA A 46 13.28 0.43 10.69
CA ALA A 46 12.56 -0.83 10.86
C ALA A 46 13.23 -1.72 11.90
N ASN A 47 14.55 -1.93 11.80
CA ASN A 47 15.28 -2.78 12.74
C ASN A 47 15.30 -2.20 14.17
N ARG A 48 15.44 -0.88 14.33
CA ARG A 48 15.34 -0.21 15.64
C ARG A 48 13.96 -0.39 16.25
N PHE A 49 12.91 -0.19 15.47
CA PHE A 49 11.54 -0.41 15.91
C PHE A 49 11.32 -1.84 16.40
N LEU A 50 11.84 -2.83 15.68
CA LEU A 50 11.73 -4.23 16.05
C LEU A 50 12.62 -4.65 17.23
N ALA A 51 13.63 -3.87 17.58
CA ALA A 51 14.46 -4.11 18.76
C ALA A 51 13.75 -3.77 20.09
N HIS A 52 12.72 -2.92 20.05
CA HIS A 52 11.91 -2.60 21.23
C HIS A 52 10.85 -3.68 21.51
N THR A 53 10.35 -3.73 22.73
CA THR A 53 9.19 -4.55 23.09
C THR A 53 7.89 -3.93 22.57
N ALA A 54 6.90 -4.76 22.26
CA ALA A 54 5.59 -4.27 21.85
C ALA A 54 4.94 -3.45 22.99
N ALA A 55 4.46 -2.25 22.67
CA ALA A 55 3.86 -1.34 23.62
C ALA A 55 2.51 -1.87 24.17
N GLU A 56 1.75 -2.56 23.32
CA GLU A 56 0.47 -3.16 23.68
C GLU A 56 0.59 -4.67 23.97
N GLY A 57 1.83 -5.21 24.07
CA GLY A 57 2.09 -6.60 24.38
C GLY A 57 1.72 -7.61 23.27
N GLY A 58 1.38 -7.12 22.08
CA GLY A 58 0.93 -7.90 20.94
C GLY A 58 2.02 -8.17 19.90
N TRP A 59 1.61 -8.12 18.64
CA TRP A 59 2.48 -8.24 17.48
C TRP A 59 3.01 -6.87 17.05
N ARG A 60 4.26 -6.84 16.60
CA ARG A 60 4.86 -5.69 15.93
C ARG A 60 4.81 -5.91 14.43
N VAL A 61 4.38 -4.88 13.71
CA VAL A 61 4.22 -4.95 12.25
C VAL A 61 5.08 -3.88 11.60
N VAL A 62 5.91 -4.29 10.67
CA VAL A 62 6.62 -3.40 9.75
C VAL A 62 6.03 -3.58 8.37
N LEU A 63 5.41 -2.53 7.83
CA LEU A 63 4.95 -2.47 6.46
C LEU A 63 5.96 -1.65 5.64
N ILE A 64 6.51 -2.23 4.60
CA ILE A 64 7.40 -1.56 3.64
C ILE A 64 6.66 -1.51 2.32
N ASP A 65 6.15 -0.33 1.99
CA ASP A 65 5.47 -0.11 0.71
C ASP A 65 6.48 0.21 -0.40
N GLU A 66 6.15 -0.16 -1.62
CA GLU A 66 7.01 -0.01 -2.79
C GLU A 66 8.46 -0.52 -2.53
N ALA A 67 8.60 -1.69 -1.91
CA ALA A 67 9.90 -2.27 -1.51
C ALA A 67 10.88 -2.47 -2.68
N ASP A 68 10.38 -2.54 -3.92
CA ASP A 68 11.17 -2.56 -5.16
C ASP A 68 11.80 -1.19 -5.51
N ARG A 69 11.46 -0.14 -4.78
CA ARG A 69 12.01 1.21 -4.94
C ARG A 69 13.10 1.53 -3.93
N ALA A 70 13.76 0.53 -3.39
CA ALA A 70 14.94 0.74 -2.58
C ALA A 70 16.07 1.37 -3.43
N ASP A 71 16.79 2.34 -2.84
CA ASP A 71 17.89 3.05 -3.51
C ASP A 71 19.09 2.14 -3.81
N SER A 72 19.22 1.07 -3.02
CA SER A 72 20.38 0.19 -3.10
C SER A 72 20.12 -1.22 -2.55
N ALA A 73 20.97 -2.16 -2.94
CA ALA A 73 21.03 -3.49 -2.32
C ALA A 73 21.34 -3.40 -0.82
N ALA A 74 21.97 -2.31 -0.33
CA ALA A 74 22.28 -2.11 1.08
C ALA A 74 21.03 -2.00 1.94
N PHE A 75 19.97 -1.33 1.46
CA PHE A 75 18.66 -1.32 2.12
C PHE A 75 18.16 -2.74 2.36
N GLN A 76 18.14 -3.56 1.31
CA GLN A 76 17.64 -4.93 1.37
C GLN A 76 18.51 -5.82 2.26
N ASN A 77 19.84 -5.66 2.19
CA ASN A 77 20.78 -6.43 3.01
C ASN A 77 20.61 -6.17 4.51
N ILE A 78 20.25 -4.95 4.91
CA ILE A 78 19.98 -4.62 6.32
C ILE A 78 18.79 -5.41 6.87
N LEU A 79 17.78 -5.69 6.03
CA LEU A 79 16.59 -6.45 6.41
C LEU A 79 16.86 -7.96 6.51
N LEU A 80 17.90 -8.48 5.85
CA LEU A 80 18.16 -9.94 5.80
C LEU A 80 18.27 -10.56 7.18
N LYS A 81 19.01 -9.93 8.10
CA LYS A 81 19.17 -10.45 9.46
C LYS A 81 17.82 -10.62 10.18
N THR A 82 16.96 -9.64 10.04
CA THR A 82 15.62 -9.67 10.65
C THR A 82 14.70 -10.68 9.97
N LEU A 83 14.86 -10.89 8.66
CA LEU A 83 14.12 -11.92 7.94
C LEU A 83 14.59 -13.33 8.25
N GLU A 84 15.88 -13.51 8.56
CA GLU A 84 16.46 -14.79 8.98
C GLU A 84 16.08 -15.17 10.41
N GLU A 85 16.18 -14.22 11.31
CA GLU A 85 15.93 -14.40 12.75
C GLU A 85 14.93 -13.32 13.25
N PRO A 86 13.66 -13.39 12.84
CA PRO A 86 12.68 -12.39 13.25
C PRO A 86 12.46 -12.44 14.76
N PRO A 87 12.42 -11.30 15.45
CA PRO A 87 12.06 -11.26 16.85
C PRO A 87 10.65 -11.86 17.08
N PRO A 88 10.37 -12.42 18.26
CA PRO A 88 9.07 -13.00 18.56
C PRO A 88 7.92 -12.02 18.29
N ARG A 89 6.81 -12.53 17.80
CA ARG A 89 5.59 -11.74 17.50
C ARG A 89 5.87 -10.56 16.57
N THR A 90 6.60 -10.81 15.50
CA THR A 90 6.94 -9.81 14.48
C THR A 90 6.42 -10.25 13.12
N VAL A 91 5.88 -9.31 12.36
CA VAL A 91 5.49 -9.47 10.97
C VAL A 91 6.13 -8.37 10.13
N LEU A 92 6.83 -8.77 9.06
CA LEU A 92 7.29 -7.86 8.02
C LEU A 92 6.42 -8.08 6.77
N LEU A 93 5.81 -7.01 6.28
CA LEU A 93 5.02 -6.99 5.05
C LEU A 93 5.79 -6.15 4.02
N LEU A 94 6.27 -6.79 2.96
CA LEU A 94 6.92 -6.12 1.84
C LEU A 94 5.94 -6.07 0.68
N VAL A 95 5.45 -4.89 0.36
CA VAL A 95 4.58 -4.65 -0.79
C VAL A 95 5.45 -4.25 -1.99
N THR A 96 5.24 -4.89 -3.12
CA THR A 96 6.01 -4.63 -4.34
C THR A 96 5.19 -4.87 -5.59
N ALA A 97 5.33 -4.00 -6.59
CA ALA A 97 4.79 -4.21 -7.93
C ALA A 97 5.77 -4.99 -8.81
N GLN A 98 7.06 -5.02 -8.46
CA GLN A 98 8.13 -5.65 -9.24
C GLN A 98 8.97 -6.58 -8.36
N PRO A 99 8.46 -7.78 -8.01
CA PRO A 99 9.15 -8.69 -7.09
C PRO A 99 10.55 -9.10 -7.56
N ASP A 100 10.82 -9.06 -8.86
CA ASP A 100 12.14 -9.40 -9.41
C ASP A 100 13.22 -8.34 -9.12
N ARG A 101 12.84 -7.15 -8.68
CA ARG A 101 13.77 -6.13 -8.18
C ARG A 101 14.24 -6.39 -6.75
N LEU A 102 13.52 -7.22 -6.01
CA LEU A 102 13.97 -7.66 -4.69
C LEU A 102 15.06 -8.71 -4.84
N LEU A 103 16.07 -8.64 -3.98
CA LEU A 103 17.14 -9.62 -3.96
C LEU A 103 16.58 -11.05 -3.81
N PRO A 104 17.15 -12.04 -4.50
CA PRO A 104 16.74 -13.43 -4.35
C PRO A 104 16.79 -13.91 -2.89
N THR A 105 17.73 -13.39 -2.11
CA THR A 105 17.88 -13.66 -0.67
C THR A 105 16.72 -13.13 0.17
N ILE A 106 16.09 -12.02 -0.20
CA ILE A 106 14.86 -11.52 0.41
C ILE A 106 13.69 -12.43 0.03
N ARG A 107 13.52 -12.65 -1.27
CA ARG A 107 12.40 -13.44 -1.80
C ARG A 107 12.35 -14.87 -1.24
N SER A 108 13.49 -15.49 -1.05
CA SER A 108 13.57 -16.85 -0.51
C SER A 108 13.17 -16.96 0.96
N ARG A 109 13.15 -15.86 1.71
CA ARG A 109 12.78 -15.77 3.13
C ARG A 109 11.38 -15.22 3.37
N CYS A 110 10.72 -14.76 2.31
CA CYS A 110 9.36 -14.23 2.36
C CYS A 110 8.36 -15.24 1.79
N ARG A 111 7.20 -15.32 2.44
CA ARG A 111 6.05 -16.01 1.84
C ARG A 111 5.37 -15.05 0.86
N ARG A 112 5.32 -15.44 -0.40
CA ARG A 112 4.66 -14.64 -1.44
C ARG A 112 3.14 -14.76 -1.33
N LEU A 113 2.48 -13.61 -1.44
CA LEU A 113 1.03 -13.47 -1.60
C LEU A 113 0.78 -12.60 -2.82
N ASP A 114 0.19 -13.19 -3.85
CA ASP A 114 -0.18 -12.45 -5.05
C ASP A 114 -1.54 -11.79 -4.86
N LEU A 115 -1.59 -10.48 -5.12
CA LEU A 115 -2.82 -9.68 -5.14
C LEU A 115 -3.20 -9.41 -6.58
N PHE A 116 -4.45 -9.69 -6.91
CA PHE A 116 -4.98 -9.49 -8.26
C PHE A 116 -5.97 -8.33 -8.27
N PRO A 117 -6.14 -7.65 -9.41
CA PRO A 117 -7.18 -6.66 -9.58
C PRO A 117 -8.57 -7.25 -9.22
N LEU A 118 -9.42 -6.44 -8.61
CA LEU A 118 -10.79 -6.84 -8.34
C LEU A 118 -11.57 -6.98 -9.65
N GLU A 119 -12.38 -8.03 -9.73
CA GLU A 119 -13.36 -8.17 -10.81
C GLU A 119 -14.44 -7.08 -10.74
N ALA A 120 -15.09 -6.81 -11.87
CA ALA A 120 -16.08 -5.73 -12.00
C ALA A 120 -17.18 -5.77 -10.92
N ALA A 121 -17.69 -6.95 -10.59
CA ALA A 121 -18.72 -7.10 -9.55
C ALA A 121 -18.18 -6.73 -8.15
N GLY A 122 -16.94 -7.12 -7.83
CA GLY A 122 -16.27 -6.78 -6.57
C GLY A 122 -16.00 -5.28 -6.46
N MET A 123 -15.54 -4.66 -7.55
CA MET A 123 -15.34 -3.21 -7.62
C MET A 123 -16.64 -2.44 -7.41
N GLN A 124 -17.72 -2.82 -8.09
CA GLN A 124 -19.02 -2.18 -7.91
C GLN A 124 -19.55 -2.29 -6.49
N ALA A 125 -19.46 -3.48 -5.88
CA ALA A 125 -19.89 -3.68 -4.49
C ALA A 125 -19.07 -2.83 -3.51
N LEU A 126 -17.76 -2.75 -3.70
CA LEU A 126 -16.87 -1.93 -2.88
C LEU A 126 -17.22 -0.44 -3.02
N LEU A 127 -17.33 0.07 -4.24
CA LEU A 127 -17.62 1.48 -4.50
C LEU A 127 -19.02 1.87 -4.04
N ALA A 128 -20.00 0.97 -4.12
CA ALA A 128 -21.34 1.24 -3.56
C ALA A 128 -21.31 1.42 -2.03
N GLY A 129 -20.45 0.68 -1.33
CA GLY A 129 -20.26 0.83 0.11
C GLY A 129 -19.42 2.04 0.51
N ALA A 130 -18.37 2.34 -0.24
CA ALA A 130 -17.43 3.43 0.06
C ALA A 130 -17.96 4.81 -0.36
N LEU A 131 -18.74 4.88 -1.44
CA LEU A 131 -19.26 6.11 -2.06
C LEU A 131 -20.79 6.01 -2.23
N PRO A 132 -21.56 5.88 -1.16
CA PRO A 132 -23.00 5.65 -1.23
C PRO A 132 -23.78 6.79 -1.91
N ASP A 133 -23.31 8.04 -1.73
CA ASP A 133 -23.96 9.24 -2.26
C ASP A 133 -23.61 9.52 -3.72
N MET A 134 -22.63 8.83 -4.29
CA MET A 134 -22.24 8.98 -5.69
C MET A 134 -23.21 8.25 -6.62
N PRO A 135 -23.64 8.85 -7.76
CA PRO A 135 -24.48 8.19 -8.74
C PRO A 135 -23.90 6.87 -9.27
N ALA A 136 -24.74 5.87 -9.51
CA ALA A 136 -24.31 4.56 -9.97
C ALA A 136 -23.52 4.60 -11.30
N ALA A 137 -23.88 5.52 -12.20
CA ALA A 137 -23.19 5.73 -13.47
C ALA A 137 -21.75 6.23 -13.26
N GLU A 138 -21.53 7.14 -12.31
CA GLU A 138 -20.20 7.68 -11.99
C GLU A 138 -19.34 6.60 -11.32
N ARG A 139 -19.92 5.80 -10.39
CA ARG A 139 -19.21 4.65 -9.80
C ARG A 139 -18.81 3.62 -10.85
N ALA A 140 -19.66 3.39 -11.86
CA ALA A 140 -19.33 2.48 -12.95
C ALA A 140 -18.19 3.03 -13.84
N ALA A 141 -18.17 4.32 -14.10
CA ALA A 141 -17.08 4.99 -14.82
C ALA A 141 -15.76 4.89 -14.04
N LEU A 142 -15.77 5.18 -12.72
CA LEU A 142 -14.60 5.00 -11.85
C LEU A 142 -14.08 3.56 -11.86
N ALA A 143 -14.97 2.58 -11.78
CA ALA A 143 -14.59 1.18 -11.83
C ALA A 143 -13.91 0.79 -13.15
N GLY A 144 -14.36 1.36 -14.26
CA GLY A 144 -13.75 1.16 -15.58
C GLY A 144 -12.34 1.75 -15.68
N ILE A 145 -12.17 2.99 -15.20
CA ILE A 145 -10.86 3.70 -15.26
C ILE A 145 -9.85 3.06 -14.30
N ALA A 146 -10.31 2.59 -13.15
CA ALA A 146 -9.44 2.07 -12.08
C ALA A 146 -8.93 0.64 -12.33
N GLU A 147 -9.37 -0.03 -13.39
CA GLU A 147 -8.86 -1.34 -13.83
C GLU A 147 -8.74 -2.38 -12.68
N GLY A 148 -9.72 -2.40 -11.79
CA GLY A 148 -9.75 -3.33 -10.65
C GLY A 148 -8.92 -2.89 -9.44
N SER A 149 -8.40 -1.66 -9.41
CA SER A 149 -7.70 -1.08 -8.25
C SER A 149 -8.65 -0.23 -7.38
N PRO A 150 -9.05 -0.69 -6.18
CA PRO A 150 -9.91 0.08 -5.29
C PRO A 150 -9.31 1.41 -4.86
N GLY A 151 -8.01 1.40 -4.55
CA GLY A 151 -7.29 2.62 -4.14
C GLY A 151 -7.28 3.68 -5.23
N GLN A 152 -7.06 3.28 -6.48
CA GLN A 152 -7.12 4.19 -7.62
C GLN A 152 -8.53 4.75 -7.83
N ALA A 153 -9.56 3.91 -7.72
CA ALA A 153 -10.94 4.36 -7.85
C ALA A 153 -11.31 5.42 -6.80
N LEU A 154 -10.92 5.19 -5.54
CA LEU A 154 -11.17 6.14 -4.45
C LEU A 154 -10.38 7.44 -4.64
N ALA A 155 -9.12 7.37 -5.03
CA ALA A 155 -8.31 8.55 -5.31
C ALA A 155 -8.87 9.40 -6.47
N LEU A 156 -9.39 8.74 -7.53
CA LEU A 156 -10.08 9.43 -8.62
C LEU A 156 -11.40 10.08 -8.18
N ALA A 157 -12.09 9.48 -7.22
CA ALA A 157 -13.33 10.02 -6.67
C ALA A 157 -13.11 11.26 -5.79
N GLU A 158 -11.98 11.31 -5.06
CA GLU A 158 -11.61 12.45 -4.21
C GLU A 158 -11.10 13.65 -5.01
N GLY A 159 -10.61 13.41 -6.25
CA GLY A 159 -10.07 14.44 -7.14
C GLY A 159 -10.99 14.77 -8.33
N GLU A 160 -10.43 15.49 -9.30
CA GLU A 160 -11.09 15.81 -10.57
C GLU A 160 -10.95 14.70 -11.62
N GLY A 161 -10.69 13.45 -11.20
CA GLY A 161 -10.34 12.34 -12.09
C GLY A 161 -11.40 12.03 -13.15
N LEU A 162 -12.68 12.06 -12.78
CA LEU A 162 -13.78 11.87 -13.74
C LEU A 162 -13.90 13.05 -14.73
N ALA A 163 -13.71 14.27 -14.28
CA ALA A 163 -13.74 15.45 -15.14
C ALA A 163 -12.59 15.43 -16.16
N MET A 164 -11.39 15.07 -15.70
CA MET A 164 -10.21 14.93 -16.55
C MET A 164 -10.38 13.81 -17.58
N GLN A 165 -10.94 12.66 -17.19
CA GLN A 165 -11.22 11.57 -18.12
C GLN A 165 -12.22 11.99 -19.19
N ALA A 166 -13.31 12.67 -18.82
CA ALA A 166 -14.29 13.16 -19.76
C ALA A 166 -13.71 14.22 -20.74
N GLU A 167 -12.69 14.95 -20.33
CA GLU A 167 -11.96 15.88 -21.17
C GLU A 167 -11.03 15.16 -22.17
N VAL A 168 -10.33 14.13 -21.69
CA VAL A 168 -9.52 13.25 -22.55
C VAL A 168 -10.38 12.53 -23.60
N ASP A 169 -11.51 11.95 -23.18
CA ASP A 169 -12.42 11.26 -24.10
C ASP A 169 -12.99 12.20 -25.16
N ARG A 170 -13.33 13.44 -24.79
CA ARG A 170 -13.74 14.49 -25.75
C ARG A 170 -12.63 14.85 -26.72
N ALA A 171 -11.39 14.97 -26.23
CA ALA A 171 -10.24 15.27 -27.09
C ALA A 171 -9.95 14.12 -28.06
N LEU A 172 -10.04 12.87 -27.62
CA LEU A 172 -9.83 11.70 -28.47
C LEU A 172 -10.93 11.52 -29.52
N ALA A 173 -12.18 11.85 -29.20
CA ALA A 173 -13.31 11.78 -30.13
C ALA A 173 -13.22 12.76 -31.32
N VAL A 174 -12.36 13.76 -31.25
CA VAL A 174 -12.11 14.77 -32.30
C VAL A 174 -10.91 14.40 -33.19
N LEU A 175 -10.16 13.38 -32.81
CA LEU A 175 -9.03 12.91 -33.63
C LEU A 175 -9.56 12.07 -34.79
N PRO A 176 -9.08 12.30 -36.03
CA PRO A 176 -9.54 11.60 -37.24
C PRO A 176 -9.08 10.13 -37.27
#